data_7a3ab0fab4b5917660722b6c97b38b96
#
_entry.id   7a3ab0fab4b5917660722b6c97b38b96
#
_cell.length_a   1.000
_cell.length_b   1.000
_cell.length_c   1.000
_cell.angle_alpha   90.00
_cell.angle_beta   90.00
_cell.angle_gamma   90.00
#
_symmetry.space_group_name_H-M   'P 1'
#
loop_
_entity.id
_entity.type
_entity.pdbx_description
1 polymer ?
#
loop_
_entity_poly.entity_id
_entity_poly.type
_entity_poly.pdbx_seq_one_letter_code
_entity_poly.pdbx_strand_id
1 'polypeptide(L)'
;MIMSDKNYNQQTEQFRISSKHTCKGWKMWLAFFVLVTCTFIGFSATAQTLTFADHNVERRALLNGDTDGDGHISRAEADSLKSLNLTQYRTDMFEVQTYEDLALFPNLEKLWLGESKLETVDLTKNWNLKFVNIQSDNLKTIILAVGCTPKLAYPMHSGEILVKRVLNPDAPGAMFFSY
;
A
#
# COMPACT_ATOMS: atom_id res chain seq x y z
N MET A 1 -79.23 9.01 35.26
CA MET A 1 -77.92 8.34 35.48
C MET A 1 -76.90 9.08 34.71
N ILE A 2 -76.28 10.08 35.31
CA ILE A 2 -75.33 11.04 34.70
C ILE A 2 -73.97 10.66 35.26
N MET A 3 -73.15 10.05 34.47
CA MET A 3 -71.72 9.80 34.75
C MET A 3 -70.92 10.60 33.80
N SER A 4 -70.49 11.64 34.29
CA SER A 4 -69.11 12.06 34.57
C SER A 4 -68.34 12.57 33.35
N ASP A 5 -68.60 13.89 33.08
CA ASP A 5 -67.78 14.69 32.13
C ASP A 5 -66.42 15.13 32.73
N LYS A 6 -66.00 14.58 33.86
CA LYS A 6 -64.73 15.00 34.51
C LYS A 6 -63.49 14.31 34.00
N ASN A 7 -63.58 13.22 33.27
CA ASN A 7 -62.40 12.49 32.78
C ASN A 7 -61.95 12.97 31.41
N TYR A 8 -62.73 13.69 30.69
CA TYR A 8 -62.36 14.16 29.36
C TYR A 8 -61.39 15.39 29.42
N ASN A 9 -61.56 16.23 30.42
CA ASN A 9 -60.73 17.42 30.56
C ASN A 9 -59.36 17.20 31.18
N GLN A 10 -59.15 16.09 31.89
CA GLN A 10 -57.83 15.76 32.41
C GLN A 10 -56.88 15.18 31.35
N GLN A 11 -57.41 14.51 30.34
CA GLN A 11 -56.56 13.98 29.24
C GLN A 11 -56.13 15.07 28.24
N THR A 12 -56.89 16.14 28.10
CA THR A 12 -56.53 17.24 27.19
C THR A 12 -55.46 18.17 27.82
N GLU A 13 -55.41 18.29 29.13
CA GLU A 13 -54.36 19.06 29.82
C GLU A 13 -53.01 18.36 29.84
N GLN A 14 -52.98 17.03 29.91
CA GLN A 14 -51.76 16.27 29.84
C GLN A 14 -51.08 16.33 28.45
N PHE A 15 -51.88 16.49 27.37
CA PHE A 15 -51.37 16.61 26.01
C PHE A 15 -50.79 17.99 25.70
N ARG A 16 -51.11 18.99 26.51
CA ARG A 16 -50.68 20.39 26.30
C ARG A 16 -49.36 20.74 26.92
N ILE A 17 -48.85 19.93 27.88
CA ILE A 17 -47.60 20.17 28.56
C ILE A 17 -46.40 19.49 27.83
N SER A 18 -46.68 18.51 26.95
CA SER A 18 -45.65 17.77 26.24
C SER A 18 -45.04 18.47 25.01
N SER A 19 -45.60 19.62 24.57
CA SER A 19 -45.11 20.25 23.31
C SER A 19 -44.16 21.44 23.54
N LYS A 20 -43.74 21.73 24.74
CA LYS A 20 -42.83 22.88 25.00
C LYS A 20 -41.39 22.56 25.27
N HIS A 21 -40.97 21.28 25.26
CA HIS A 21 -39.59 20.91 25.55
C HIS A 21 -38.80 20.31 24.39
N THR A 22 -39.22 20.53 23.14
CA THR A 22 -38.49 20.01 21.99
C THR A 22 -38.17 21.13 21.01
N CYS A 23 -37.09 21.84 21.18
CA CYS A 23 -36.44 22.54 20.06
C CYS A 23 -35.02 23.07 20.33
N LYS A 24 -34.41 22.83 21.50
CA LYS A 24 -33.00 23.20 21.66
C LYS A 24 -32.00 22.06 21.45
N GLY A 25 -32.40 20.80 21.68
CA GLY A 25 -31.52 19.63 21.50
C GLY A 25 -31.40 19.15 20.06
N TRP A 26 -32.47 19.26 19.27
CA TRP A 26 -32.49 18.77 17.90
C TRP A 26 -31.54 19.54 16.94
N LYS A 27 -31.44 20.85 17.11
CA LYS A 27 -30.52 21.66 16.28
C LYS A 27 -29.04 21.34 16.60
N MET A 28 -28.73 21.00 17.84
CA MET A 28 -27.37 20.56 18.21
C MET A 28 -27.08 19.14 17.70
N TRP A 29 -28.05 18.24 17.73
CA TRP A 29 -27.88 16.88 17.20
C TRP A 29 -27.75 16.85 15.67
N LEU A 30 -28.54 17.67 14.97
CA LEU A 30 -28.38 17.82 13.51
C LEU A 30 -27.04 18.45 13.14
N ALA A 31 -26.55 19.44 13.90
CA ALA A 31 -25.22 20.01 13.68
C ALA A 31 -24.11 19.00 13.96
N PHE A 32 -24.26 18.14 14.99
CA PHE A 32 -23.32 17.08 15.29
C PHE A 32 -23.35 15.96 14.24
N PHE A 33 -24.54 15.61 13.74
CA PHE A 33 -24.69 14.62 12.65
C PHE A 33 -24.10 15.11 11.33
N VAL A 34 -24.30 16.39 10.98
CA VAL A 34 -23.70 16.98 9.77
C VAL A 34 -22.18 17.09 9.93
N LEU A 35 -21.66 17.39 11.12
CA LEU A 35 -20.22 17.47 11.37
C LEU A 35 -19.57 16.09 11.33
N VAL A 36 -20.22 15.05 11.89
CA VAL A 36 -19.73 13.67 11.85
C VAL A 36 -19.84 13.07 10.45
N THR A 37 -20.88 13.40 9.67
CA THR A 37 -20.99 12.92 8.28
C THR A 37 -20.02 13.64 7.34
N CYS A 38 -19.66 14.91 7.59
CA CYS A 38 -18.60 15.59 6.82
C CYS A 38 -17.20 15.02 7.09
N THR A 39 -16.95 14.43 8.26
CA THR A 39 -15.66 13.77 8.52
C THR A 39 -15.56 12.38 7.88
N PHE A 40 -16.69 11.78 7.47
CA PHE A 40 -16.75 10.51 6.73
C PHE A 40 -16.92 10.67 5.20
N ILE A 41 -17.03 11.89 4.68
CA ILE A 41 -16.70 12.10 3.27
C ILE A 41 -15.18 12.01 3.24
N GLY A 42 -14.71 10.78 3.27
CA GLY A 42 -13.31 10.46 3.11
C GLY A 42 -12.81 11.24 1.92
N PHE A 43 -11.78 12.01 2.13
CA PHE A 43 -10.93 12.49 1.09
C PHE A 43 -10.47 11.22 0.35
N SER A 44 -11.25 10.81 -0.65
CA SER A 44 -10.78 9.88 -1.67
C SER A 44 -9.71 10.67 -2.41
N ALA A 45 -8.53 10.76 -1.79
CA ALA A 45 -7.35 10.95 -2.57
C ALA A 45 -7.45 9.83 -3.62
N THR A 46 -7.67 10.19 -4.87
CA THR A 46 -7.58 9.24 -5.97
C THR A 46 -6.19 8.64 -5.84
N ALA A 47 -6.14 7.42 -5.28
CA ALA A 47 -4.89 6.73 -5.09
C ALA A 47 -4.27 6.63 -6.48
N GLN A 48 -3.11 7.24 -6.67
CA GLN A 48 -2.43 7.19 -7.95
C GLN A 48 -2.05 5.74 -8.20
N THR A 49 -2.82 5.08 -9.07
CA THR A 49 -2.56 3.70 -9.49
C THR A 49 -1.27 3.67 -10.29
N LEU A 50 -0.40 2.75 -9.96
CA LEU A 50 0.85 2.55 -10.70
C LEU A 50 0.61 1.73 -11.96
N THR A 51 1.41 2.00 -12.97
CA THR A 51 1.47 1.18 -14.19
C THR A 51 2.74 0.35 -14.18
N PHE A 52 2.61 -0.91 -14.49
CA PHE A 52 3.72 -1.86 -14.52
C PHE A 52 4.14 -2.16 -15.95
N ALA A 53 5.43 -2.30 -16.18
CA ALA A 53 5.99 -2.75 -17.44
C ALA A 53 5.86 -4.28 -17.58
N ASP A 54 5.92 -5.00 -16.44
CA ASP A 54 5.77 -6.46 -16.39
C ASP A 54 4.54 -6.84 -15.55
N HIS A 55 3.55 -7.42 -16.22
CA HIS A 55 2.33 -7.89 -15.57
C HIS A 55 2.58 -8.97 -14.49
N ASN A 56 3.67 -9.74 -14.61
CA ASN A 56 4.01 -10.76 -13.61
C ASN A 56 4.55 -10.12 -12.32
N VAL A 57 5.28 -9.00 -12.44
CA VAL A 57 5.68 -8.20 -11.28
C VAL A 57 4.47 -7.59 -10.60
N GLU A 58 3.53 -7.00 -11.37
CA GLU A 58 2.27 -6.47 -10.87
C GLU A 58 1.49 -7.53 -10.10
N ARG A 59 1.25 -8.69 -10.72
CA ARG A 59 0.52 -9.80 -10.12
C ARG A 59 1.15 -10.28 -8.80
N ARG A 60 2.47 -10.29 -8.71
CA ARG A 60 3.18 -10.65 -7.48
C ARG A 60 3.09 -9.56 -6.41
N ALA A 61 3.10 -8.31 -6.83
CA ALA A 61 2.89 -7.19 -5.92
C ALA A 61 1.48 -7.20 -5.34
N LEU A 62 0.45 -7.47 -6.13
CA LEU A 62 -0.95 -7.58 -5.70
C LEU A 62 -1.15 -8.60 -4.57
N LEU A 63 -0.44 -9.73 -4.61
CA LEU A 63 -0.61 -10.79 -3.59
C LEU A 63 -0.32 -10.33 -2.16
N ASN A 64 0.52 -9.31 -1.96
CA ASN A 64 0.93 -8.84 -0.64
C ASN A 64 0.79 -7.32 -0.46
N GLY A 65 0.54 -6.58 -1.53
CA GLY A 65 0.54 -5.13 -1.56
C GLY A 65 -0.84 -4.49 -1.72
N ASP A 66 -1.76 -5.18 -2.39
CA ASP A 66 -3.15 -4.71 -2.55
C ASP A 66 -3.87 -4.85 -1.20
N THR A 67 -3.91 -3.76 -0.46
CA THR A 67 -4.45 -3.72 0.91
C THR A 67 -5.92 -3.33 0.96
N ASP A 68 -6.41 -2.64 -0.05
CA ASP A 68 -7.81 -2.23 -0.14
C ASP A 68 -8.65 -3.14 -1.03
N GLY A 69 -8.01 -4.06 -1.76
CA GLY A 69 -8.66 -5.09 -2.57
C GLY A 69 -9.26 -4.55 -3.87
N ASP A 70 -8.75 -3.43 -4.37
CA ASP A 70 -9.25 -2.82 -5.61
C ASP A 70 -8.66 -3.47 -6.89
N GLY A 71 -7.70 -4.39 -6.74
CA GLY A 71 -7.06 -5.11 -7.83
C GLY A 71 -5.95 -4.32 -8.53
N HIS A 72 -5.48 -3.25 -7.93
CA HIS A 72 -4.41 -2.41 -8.41
C HIS A 72 -3.38 -2.16 -7.30
N ILE A 73 -2.22 -1.65 -7.66
CA ILE A 73 -1.24 -1.16 -6.69
C ILE A 73 -1.19 0.36 -6.78
N SER A 74 -1.60 0.99 -5.70
CA SER A 74 -1.45 2.42 -5.51
C SER A 74 -0.02 2.79 -5.10
N ARG A 75 0.35 4.07 -5.22
CA ARG A 75 1.65 4.56 -4.75
C ARG A 75 1.85 4.32 -3.25
N ALA A 76 0.81 4.51 -2.43
CA ALA A 76 0.88 4.30 -0.99
C ALA A 76 1.15 2.82 -0.63
N GLU A 77 0.55 1.90 -1.37
CA GLU A 77 0.76 0.47 -1.21
C GLU A 77 2.15 0.04 -1.63
N ALA A 78 2.63 0.53 -2.78
CA ALA A 78 3.99 0.28 -3.22
C ALA A 78 5.03 0.81 -2.21
N ASP A 79 4.80 1.98 -1.62
CA ASP A 79 5.65 2.55 -0.58
C ASP A 79 5.60 1.77 0.73
N SER A 80 4.49 1.07 1.01
CA SER A 80 4.34 0.24 2.21
C SER A 80 4.94 -1.16 2.07
N LEU A 81 5.13 -1.65 0.83
CA LEU A 81 5.56 -3.01 0.55
C LEU A 81 7.02 -3.23 1.01
N LYS A 82 7.21 -4.19 1.91
CA LYS A 82 8.54 -4.53 2.48
C LYS A 82 9.14 -5.79 1.89
N SER A 83 8.35 -6.61 1.23
CA SER A 83 8.77 -7.93 0.76
C SER A 83 8.13 -8.25 -0.58
N LEU A 84 8.93 -8.60 -1.57
CA LEU A 84 8.46 -8.99 -2.90
C LEU A 84 9.11 -10.32 -3.31
N ASN A 85 8.26 -11.27 -3.65
CA ASN A 85 8.70 -12.58 -4.09
C ASN A 85 8.35 -12.81 -5.56
N LEU A 86 9.37 -12.78 -6.40
CA LEU A 86 9.27 -13.02 -7.85
C LEU A 86 9.71 -14.45 -8.23
N THR A 87 9.89 -15.36 -7.26
CA THR A 87 10.22 -16.74 -7.59
C THR A 87 9.04 -17.43 -8.24
N GLN A 88 9.33 -18.19 -9.27
CA GLN A 88 8.32 -19.01 -9.95
C GLN A 88 8.13 -20.29 -9.16
N TYR A 89 6.88 -20.61 -8.82
CA TYR A 89 6.55 -21.99 -8.48
C TYR A 89 6.37 -22.76 -9.79
N ARG A 90 6.79 -24.01 -9.82
CA ARG A 90 6.81 -24.89 -11.01
C ARG A 90 5.51 -24.96 -11.84
N THR A 91 4.42 -24.48 -11.30
CA THR A 91 3.10 -24.46 -11.95
C THR A 91 2.74 -23.13 -12.61
N ASP A 92 3.47 -22.06 -12.31
CA ASP A 92 3.20 -20.72 -12.84
C ASP A 92 4.13 -20.44 -14.02
N MET A 93 3.62 -20.53 -15.24
CA MET A 93 4.35 -20.24 -16.49
C MET A 93 4.66 -18.75 -16.67
N PHE A 94 4.85 -17.99 -15.60
CA PHE A 94 5.03 -16.56 -15.66
C PHE A 94 6.47 -16.18 -15.38
N GLU A 95 7.23 -16.07 -16.44
CA GLU A 95 8.61 -15.57 -16.41
C GLU A 95 8.59 -14.03 -16.34
N VAL A 96 9.36 -13.45 -15.42
CA VAL A 96 9.56 -11.99 -15.36
C VAL A 96 10.39 -11.56 -16.58
N GLN A 97 9.87 -10.61 -17.35
CA GLN A 97 10.49 -10.12 -18.58
C GLN A 97 11.34 -8.88 -18.36
N THR A 98 11.07 -8.10 -17.31
CA THR A 98 11.87 -6.94 -16.91
C THR A 98 11.85 -6.74 -15.38
N TYR A 99 12.95 -6.20 -14.85
CA TYR A 99 13.05 -5.80 -13.44
C TYR A 99 12.88 -4.29 -13.22
N GLU A 100 12.52 -3.53 -14.25
CA GLU A 100 12.36 -2.07 -14.16
C GLU A 100 11.31 -1.65 -13.12
N ASP A 101 10.25 -2.45 -12.98
CA ASP A 101 9.18 -2.21 -12.01
C ASP A 101 9.64 -2.28 -10.55
N LEU A 102 10.81 -2.87 -10.26
CA LEU A 102 11.36 -2.87 -8.90
C LEU A 102 11.63 -1.46 -8.40
N ALA A 103 11.86 -0.49 -9.30
CA ALA A 103 12.02 0.92 -8.95
C ALA A 103 10.75 1.54 -8.34
N LEU A 104 9.58 0.93 -8.53
CA LEU A 104 8.31 1.37 -7.95
C LEU A 104 8.24 1.13 -6.44
N PHE A 105 9.10 0.27 -5.88
CA PHE A 105 9.07 -0.21 -4.50
C PHE A 105 10.29 0.25 -3.68
N PRO A 106 10.43 1.54 -3.34
CA PRO A 106 11.65 2.08 -2.72
C PRO A 106 11.92 1.54 -1.32
N ASN A 107 10.90 1.08 -0.63
CA ASN A 107 10.98 0.62 0.75
C ASN A 107 11.09 -0.90 0.91
N LEU A 108 11.39 -1.63 -0.17
CA LEU A 108 11.64 -3.07 -0.08
C LEU A 108 12.81 -3.38 0.83
N GLU A 109 12.60 -4.33 1.72
CA GLU A 109 13.64 -4.89 2.60
C GLU A 109 14.06 -6.30 2.19
N LYS A 110 13.17 -7.07 1.57
CA LYS A 110 13.40 -8.44 1.15
C LYS A 110 12.93 -8.66 -0.28
N LEU A 111 13.78 -9.23 -1.10
CA LEU A 111 13.51 -9.51 -2.50
C LEU A 111 13.94 -10.95 -2.85
N TRP A 112 13.06 -11.67 -3.51
CA TRP A 112 13.36 -12.96 -4.13
C TRP A 112 13.23 -12.83 -5.63
N LEU A 113 14.32 -13.02 -6.35
CA LEU A 113 14.41 -13.03 -7.80
C LEU A 113 14.33 -14.48 -8.27
N GLY A 114 13.32 -14.80 -9.07
CA GLY A 114 13.15 -16.11 -9.67
C GLY A 114 13.98 -16.28 -10.94
N GLU A 115 13.80 -17.40 -11.60
CA GLU A 115 14.41 -17.65 -12.91
C GLU A 115 13.89 -16.64 -13.94
N SER A 116 14.80 -16.08 -14.71
CA SER A 116 14.52 -15.15 -15.80
C SER A 116 15.67 -15.22 -16.82
N LYS A 117 15.43 -14.70 -18.02
CA LYS A 117 16.49 -14.53 -19.04
C LYS A 117 17.32 -13.29 -18.84
N LEU A 118 17.03 -12.53 -17.80
CA LEU A 118 17.69 -11.25 -17.53
C LEU A 118 19.08 -11.49 -16.94
N GLU A 119 20.08 -10.83 -17.51
CA GLU A 119 21.47 -10.90 -17.05
C GLU A 119 21.81 -9.81 -16.03
N THR A 120 21.00 -8.78 -15.92
CA THR A 120 21.25 -7.63 -15.04
C THR A 120 19.98 -7.22 -14.32
N VAL A 121 20.12 -6.88 -13.04
CA VAL A 121 19.08 -6.25 -12.23
C VAL A 121 19.58 -4.95 -11.63
N ASP A 122 18.82 -3.87 -11.80
CA ASP A 122 19.08 -2.57 -11.19
C ASP A 122 18.24 -2.39 -9.93
N LEU A 123 18.89 -2.36 -8.78
CA LEU A 123 18.30 -2.18 -7.46
C LEU A 123 18.70 -0.84 -6.82
N THR A 124 19.18 0.11 -7.60
CA THR A 124 19.63 1.42 -7.10
C THR A 124 18.52 2.22 -6.44
N LYS A 125 17.27 1.99 -6.79
CA LYS A 125 16.09 2.62 -6.18
C LYS A 125 15.60 1.91 -4.90
N ASN A 126 16.07 0.68 -4.65
CA ASN A 126 15.67 -0.15 -3.51
C ASN A 126 16.73 -0.08 -2.39
N TRP A 127 17.02 1.10 -1.91
CA TRP A 127 18.13 1.35 -0.95
C TRP A 127 17.91 0.76 0.46
N ASN A 128 16.67 0.36 0.78
CA ASN A 128 16.32 -0.24 2.07
C ASN A 128 16.50 -1.77 2.08
N LEU A 129 16.98 -2.38 1.00
CA LEU A 129 17.17 -3.82 0.90
C LEU A 129 18.15 -4.34 1.96
N LYS A 130 17.69 -5.35 2.71
CA LYS A 130 18.45 -6.09 3.71
C LYS A 130 18.78 -7.50 3.25
N PHE A 131 17.95 -8.06 2.36
CA PHE A 131 18.09 -9.41 1.87
C PHE A 131 17.65 -9.53 0.42
N VAL A 132 18.46 -10.16 -0.42
CA VAL A 132 18.12 -10.54 -1.80
C VAL A 132 18.49 -12.01 -2.02
N ASN A 133 17.49 -12.80 -2.39
CA ASN A 133 17.66 -14.18 -2.80
C ASN A 133 17.59 -14.27 -4.33
N ILE A 134 18.58 -14.91 -4.94
CA ILE A 134 18.72 -14.99 -6.39
C ILE A 134 18.65 -16.46 -6.79
N GLN A 135 17.62 -16.80 -7.54
CA GLN A 135 17.38 -18.15 -8.05
C GLN A 135 17.52 -18.23 -9.59
N SER A 136 18.09 -17.19 -10.21
CA SER A 136 18.30 -17.14 -11.66
C SER A 136 19.75 -17.48 -12.01
N ASP A 137 19.96 -18.49 -12.82
CA ASP A 137 21.28 -18.85 -13.35
C ASP A 137 21.77 -17.85 -14.42
N ASN A 138 20.88 -17.12 -15.04
CA ASN A 138 21.22 -16.15 -16.09
C ASN A 138 21.71 -14.80 -15.52
N LEU A 139 21.40 -14.48 -14.27
CA LEU A 139 21.75 -13.20 -13.68
C LEU A 139 23.26 -13.10 -13.41
N LYS A 140 23.92 -12.16 -14.08
CA LYS A 140 25.38 -11.94 -13.99
C LYS A 140 25.76 -10.67 -13.24
N THR A 141 24.84 -9.68 -13.21
CA THR A 141 25.15 -8.37 -12.64
C THR A 141 24.01 -7.87 -11.75
N ILE A 142 24.38 -7.38 -10.57
CA ILE A 142 23.49 -6.66 -9.67
C ILE A 142 24.04 -5.26 -9.50
N ILE A 143 23.18 -4.24 -9.70
CA ILE A 143 23.53 -2.84 -9.50
C ILE A 143 22.84 -2.36 -8.22
N LEU A 144 23.62 -1.91 -7.24
CA LEU A 144 23.15 -1.41 -5.95
C LEU A 144 23.48 0.06 -5.78
N ALA A 145 22.68 0.78 -5.01
CA ALA A 145 23.07 2.10 -4.55
C ALA A 145 24.28 2.02 -3.60
N VAL A 146 25.14 3.03 -3.63
CA VAL A 146 26.23 3.18 -2.64
C VAL A 146 25.59 3.27 -1.24
N GLY A 147 26.12 2.52 -0.29
CA GLY A 147 25.56 2.43 1.07
C GLY A 147 24.54 1.30 1.27
N CYS A 148 23.93 0.78 0.21
CA CYS A 148 23.04 -0.37 0.29
C CYS A 148 23.87 -1.67 0.35
N THR A 149 23.76 -2.44 1.44
CA THR A 149 24.54 -3.66 1.67
C THR A 149 23.64 -4.84 2.06
N PRO A 150 22.75 -5.30 1.16
CA PRO A 150 21.91 -6.44 1.46
C PRO A 150 22.72 -7.73 1.60
N LYS A 151 22.22 -8.66 2.41
CA LYS A 151 22.70 -10.03 2.39
C LYS A 151 22.23 -10.68 1.09
N LEU A 152 23.17 -11.08 0.24
CA LEU A 152 22.90 -11.80 -1.00
C LEU A 152 22.93 -13.31 -0.75
N ALA A 153 21.95 -14.04 -1.26
CA ALA A 153 21.89 -15.49 -1.20
C ALA A 153 21.69 -16.04 -2.62
N TYR A 154 22.48 -17.04 -2.98
CA TYR A 154 22.54 -17.63 -4.32
C TYR A 154 22.32 -19.14 -4.24
N PRO A 155 21.14 -19.64 -3.83
CA PRO A 155 20.98 -21.06 -3.53
C PRO A 155 21.10 -21.98 -4.76
N MET A 156 20.90 -21.43 -5.96
CA MET A 156 20.90 -22.21 -7.22
C MET A 156 21.82 -21.62 -8.29
N HIS A 157 22.54 -20.55 -7.99
CA HIS A 157 23.38 -19.90 -8.99
C HIS A 157 24.75 -20.56 -9.04
N SER A 158 25.17 -21.01 -10.24
CA SER A 158 26.44 -21.71 -10.46
C SER A 158 27.59 -20.79 -10.90
N GLY A 159 27.27 -19.53 -11.24
CA GLY A 159 28.20 -18.55 -11.78
C GLY A 159 28.67 -17.50 -10.76
N GLU A 160 29.59 -16.64 -11.18
CA GLU A 160 30.01 -15.46 -10.44
C GLU A 160 29.06 -14.29 -10.74
N ILE A 161 28.58 -13.61 -9.69
CA ILE A 161 27.74 -12.42 -9.83
C ILE A 161 28.57 -11.18 -9.55
N LEU A 162 28.60 -10.26 -10.51
CA LEU A 162 29.23 -8.96 -10.39
C LEU A 162 28.29 -7.99 -9.65
N VAL A 163 28.71 -7.49 -8.50
CA VAL A 163 27.99 -6.45 -7.77
C VAL A 163 28.60 -5.09 -8.09
N LYS A 164 27.88 -4.26 -8.84
CA LYS A 164 28.23 -2.87 -9.13
C LYS A 164 27.58 -1.94 -8.10
N ARG A 165 28.28 -0.87 -7.71
CA ARG A 165 27.75 0.17 -6.83
C ARG A 165 27.73 1.51 -7.53
N VAL A 166 26.55 2.17 -7.51
CA VAL A 166 26.33 3.43 -8.20
C VAL A 166 25.78 4.45 -7.21
N LEU A 167 26.24 5.70 -7.31
CA LEU A 167 25.66 6.80 -6.57
C LEU A 167 24.22 7.02 -7.05
N ASN A 168 23.28 6.91 -6.13
CA ASN A 168 21.91 7.31 -6.39
C ASN A 168 21.65 8.63 -5.65
N PRO A 169 21.44 9.74 -6.35
CA PRO A 169 21.21 11.05 -5.74
C PRO A 169 19.91 11.10 -4.92
N ASP A 170 18.96 10.24 -5.24
CA ASP A 170 17.66 10.17 -4.56
C ASP A 170 17.69 9.31 -3.28
N ALA A 171 18.82 8.62 -3.01
CA ALA A 171 18.93 7.77 -1.82
C ALA A 171 19.02 8.64 -0.55
N PRO A 172 18.28 8.28 0.52
CA PRO A 172 18.38 8.98 1.79
C PRO A 172 19.82 8.92 2.32
N GLY A 173 20.41 10.08 2.59
CA GLY A 173 21.80 10.19 3.08
C GLY A 173 22.88 10.23 2.00
N ALA A 174 22.52 10.35 0.73
CA ALA A 174 23.47 10.71 -0.31
C ALA A 174 23.97 12.14 -0.02
N MET A 175 25.06 12.24 0.75
CA MET A 175 25.76 13.51 0.92
C MET A 175 26.47 13.84 -0.39
N PHE A 176 26.08 14.97 -1.00
CA PHE A 176 26.85 15.55 -2.08
C PHE A 176 28.16 16.08 -1.49
N PHE A 177 29.24 15.36 -1.66
CA PHE A 177 30.57 15.94 -1.49
C PHE A 177 30.82 16.81 -2.72
N SER A 178 30.51 18.11 -2.63
CA SER A 178 31.05 19.09 -3.57
C SER A 178 32.52 19.30 -3.23
N TYR A 179 33.39 18.91 -4.14
CA TYR A 179 34.80 19.27 -4.12
C TYR A 179 34.97 20.68 -4.73
#